data_950a990ed22db40afec494d1f7462e7a
#
_entry.id   950a990ed22db40afec494d1f7462e7a
#
_cell.length_a   1.000
_cell.length_b   1.000
_cell.length_c   1.000
_cell.angle_alpha   90.00
_cell.angle_beta   90.00
_cell.angle_gamma   90.00
#
_symmetry.space_group_name_H-M   'P 1'
#
loop_
_entity.id
_entity.type
_entity.pdbx_description
1 polymer ?
#
loop_
_entity_poly.entity_id
_entity_poly.type
_entity_poly.pdbx_seq_one_letter_code
_entity_poly.pdbx_strand_id
1 'polypeptide(L)'
;MNKQVEANLSMVVSKALGGLNMNALKYLLPLWIAPVTGVTFRLVFGAAAFWLIDIFCKPENSTIRQKWQLFMLGALGIYGYMFFYLLGISKTTPVSSSIFVSLEPIWVFIIAVLFYKEKVTWMKVLGIGMGLGGAILCISTQPSDDLASNAPLGNLMCLVSSLVYAVYLVLSNRLLKGVGNMTMLKYTFLGAAVMAVIVNTIYGFDAPILRMSLFSTPMLVLLFVCLLYTSPSPRDTR
;
A
#
# COMPACT_ATOMS: atom_id res chain seq x y z
N MET A 1 -25.44 15.04 -9.61
CA MET A 1 -24.23 14.65 -10.36
C MET A 1 -24.33 13.17 -10.68
N ASN A 2 -23.89 12.70 -11.85
CA ASN A 2 -24.05 11.32 -12.25
C ASN A 2 -23.10 10.46 -11.38
N LYS A 3 -23.57 9.39 -10.70
CA LYS A 3 -22.78 8.53 -9.80
C LYS A 3 -21.48 8.02 -10.43
N GLN A 4 -21.48 7.82 -11.76
CA GLN A 4 -20.29 7.47 -12.52
C GLN A 4 -19.24 8.59 -12.58
N VAL A 5 -19.66 9.85 -12.69
CA VAL A 5 -18.75 11.00 -12.72
C VAL A 5 -18.11 11.20 -11.35
N GLU A 6 -18.88 11.04 -10.26
CA GLU A 6 -18.33 11.09 -8.89
C GLU A 6 -17.30 9.99 -8.64
N ALA A 7 -17.59 8.76 -9.06
CA ALA A 7 -16.66 7.64 -8.90
C ALA A 7 -15.38 7.88 -9.72
N ASN A 8 -15.49 8.36 -10.95
CA ASN A 8 -14.32 8.64 -11.78
C ASN A 8 -13.48 9.79 -11.22
N LEU A 9 -14.13 10.88 -10.76
CA LEU A 9 -13.44 12.00 -10.14
C LEU A 9 -12.69 11.57 -8.87
N SER A 10 -13.35 10.81 -8.01
CA SER A 10 -12.73 10.24 -6.80
C SER A 10 -11.53 9.35 -7.11
N MET A 11 -11.58 8.57 -8.19
CA MET A 11 -10.45 7.75 -8.63
C MET A 11 -9.28 8.62 -9.11
N VAL A 12 -9.53 9.67 -9.89
CA VAL A 12 -8.49 10.59 -10.37
C VAL A 12 -7.82 11.30 -9.18
N VAL A 13 -8.62 11.85 -8.26
CA VAL A 13 -8.09 12.50 -7.05
C VAL A 13 -7.26 11.53 -6.21
N SER A 14 -7.75 10.30 -5.98
CA SER A 14 -7.02 9.28 -5.23
C SER A 14 -5.69 8.92 -5.88
N LYS A 15 -5.62 8.83 -7.22
CA LYS A 15 -4.35 8.55 -7.93
C LYS A 15 -3.39 9.72 -7.90
N ALA A 16 -3.88 10.95 -8.02
CA ALA A 16 -3.06 12.16 -7.89
C ALA A 16 -2.45 12.27 -6.48
N LEU A 17 -3.27 12.06 -5.44
CA LEU A 17 -2.81 12.02 -4.05
C LEU A 17 -1.81 10.88 -3.80
N GLY A 18 -2.00 9.73 -4.45
CA GLY A 18 -1.04 8.61 -4.41
C GLY A 18 0.33 8.99 -4.97
N GLY A 19 0.38 9.72 -6.08
CA GLY A 19 1.63 10.23 -6.65
C GLY A 19 2.34 11.23 -5.74
N LEU A 20 1.60 12.16 -5.13
CA LEU A 20 2.14 13.09 -4.13
C LEU A 20 2.69 12.34 -2.90
N ASN A 21 1.98 11.31 -2.44
CA ASN A 21 2.40 10.47 -1.32
C ASN A 21 3.74 9.76 -1.59
N MET A 22 4.00 9.28 -2.82
CA MET A 22 5.28 8.66 -3.18
C MET A 22 6.46 9.63 -3.07
N ASN A 23 6.29 10.85 -3.60
CA ASN A 23 7.32 11.88 -3.51
C ASN A 23 7.55 12.33 -2.06
N ALA A 24 6.48 12.49 -1.29
CA ALA A 24 6.56 12.82 0.13
C ALA A 24 7.30 11.73 0.94
N LEU A 25 7.03 10.46 0.65
CA LEU A 25 7.76 9.33 1.26
C LEU A 25 9.24 9.35 0.91
N LYS A 26 9.59 9.59 -0.35
CA LYS A 26 10.99 9.67 -0.77
C LYS A 26 11.74 10.81 -0.09
N TYR A 27 11.07 11.94 0.15
CA TYR A 27 11.63 13.06 0.91
C TYR A 27 11.90 12.69 2.38
N LEU A 28 11.00 11.91 3.00
CA LEU A 28 11.14 11.49 4.40
C LEU A 28 12.17 10.38 4.58
N LEU A 29 12.28 9.46 3.60
CA LEU A 29 13.10 8.25 3.69
C LEU A 29 14.43 8.41 2.96
N PRO A 30 15.53 7.91 3.52
CA PRO A 30 15.73 7.42 4.89
C PRO A 30 16.15 8.51 5.88
N LEU A 31 16.24 9.77 5.43
CA LEU A 31 16.94 10.86 6.12
C LEU A 31 16.28 11.23 7.47
N TRP A 32 14.95 11.34 7.48
CA TRP A 32 14.17 11.80 8.63
C TRP A 32 13.54 10.68 9.43
N ILE A 33 13.36 9.52 8.79
CA ILE A 33 12.74 8.36 9.41
C ILE A 33 13.27 7.07 8.77
N ALA A 34 13.62 6.09 9.60
CA ALA A 34 13.98 4.78 9.07
C ALA A 34 12.78 4.12 8.37
N PRO A 35 12.97 3.39 7.24
CA PRO A 35 11.86 2.77 6.52
C PRO A 35 10.95 1.89 7.40
N VAL A 36 11.53 1.09 8.29
CA VAL A 36 10.78 0.21 9.22
C VAL A 36 9.91 1.03 10.18
N THR A 37 10.46 2.11 10.74
CA THR A 37 9.72 3.03 11.61
C THR A 37 8.62 3.78 10.83
N GLY A 38 8.89 4.15 9.58
CA GLY A 38 7.91 4.76 8.67
C GLY A 38 6.70 3.85 8.39
N VAL A 39 6.94 2.54 8.20
CA VAL A 39 5.86 1.54 8.10
C VAL A 39 5.02 1.54 9.38
N THR A 40 5.68 1.54 10.54
CA THR A 40 4.99 1.48 11.83
C THR A 40 4.08 2.70 12.03
N PHE A 41 4.58 3.91 11.79
CA PHE A 41 3.75 5.11 11.88
C PHE A 41 2.52 5.02 10.98
N ARG A 42 2.69 4.67 9.70
CA ARG A 42 1.58 4.60 8.75
C ARG A 42 0.53 3.58 9.17
N LEU A 43 0.94 2.39 9.62
CA LEU A 43 0.01 1.33 9.99
C LEU A 43 -0.69 1.60 11.31
N VAL A 44 0.00 2.16 12.30
CA VAL A 44 -0.60 2.54 13.59
C VAL A 44 -1.60 3.68 13.40
N PHE A 45 -1.25 4.73 12.65
CA PHE A 45 -2.19 5.81 12.32
C PHE A 45 -3.39 5.30 11.51
N GLY A 46 -3.15 4.43 10.52
CA GLY A 46 -4.21 3.80 9.73
C GLY A 46 -5.15 2.96 10.59
N ALA A 47 -4.62 2.12 11.47
CA ALA A 47 -5.41 1.34 12.41
C ALA A 47 -6.24 2.24 13.33
N ALA A 48 -5.62 3.25 13.95
CA ALA A 48 -6.31 4.19 14.83
C ALA A 48 -7.45 4.91 14.10
N ALA A 49 -7.21 5.39 12.87
CA ALA A 49 -8.21 6.08 12.07
C ALA A 49 -9.41 5.17 11.72
N PHE A 50 -9.18 3.91 11.28
CA PHE A 50 -10.27 3.00 10.98
C PHE A 50 -11.07 2.60 12.24
N TRP A 51 -10.43 2.49 13.41
CA TRP A 51 -11.14 2.27 14.66
C TRP A 51 -11.96 3.47 15.09
N LEU A 52 -11.47 4.69 14.88
CA LEU A 52 -12.22 5.91 15.13
C LEU A 52 -13.43 6.06 14.19
N ILE A 53 -13.24 5.78 12.90
CA ILE A 53 -14.31 5.84 11.91
C ILE A 53 -15.40 4.78 12.20
N ASP A 54 -14.99 3.59 12.65
CA ASP A 54 -15.92 2.49 13.00
C ASP A 54 -16.93 2.88 14.09
N ILE A 55 -16.59 3.81 14.99
CA ILE A 55 -17.51 4.33 16.03
C ILE A 55 -18.74 5.00 15.39
N PHE A 56 -18.58 5.59 14.22
CA PHE A 56 -19.66 6.26 13.48
C PHE A 56 -20.35 5.36 12.46
N CYS A 57 -19.86 4.13 12.27
CA CYS A 57 -20.43 3.17 11.32
C CYS A 57 -21.43 2.22 11.99
N LYS A 58 -22.33 1.67 11.17
CA LYS A 58 -23.26 0.65 11.65
C LYS A 58 -22.48 -0.63 11.99
N PRO A 59 -22.83 -1.32 13.10
CA PRO A 59 -22.18 -2.58 13.46
C PRO A 59 -22.38 -3.63 12.38
N GLU A 60 -21.29 -4.24 11.95
CA GLU A 60 -21.29 -5.31 10.95
C GLU A 60 -21.17 -6.68 11.64
N ASN A 61 -21.99 -7.65 11.21
CA ASN A 61 -21.93 -8.99 11.76
C ASN A 61 -20.72 -9.74 11.19
N SER A 62 -19.83 -10.16 12.09
CA SER A 62 -18.64 -10.94 11.72
C SER A 62 -18.28 -11.95 12.81
N THR A 63 -17.88 -13.15 12.39
CA THR A 63 -17.49 -14.23 13.29
C THR A 63 -16.08 -14.00 13.83
N ILE A 64 -15.77 -14.45 15.03
CA ILE A 64 -14.44 -14.37 15.63
C ILE A 64 -13.39 -15.01 14.72
N ARG A 65 -13.71 -16.13 14.07
CA ARG A 65 -12.84 -16.79 13.11
C ARG A 65 -12.46 -15.89 11.93
N GLN A 66 -13.44 -15.16 11.37
CA GLN A 66 -13.22 -14.21 10.28
C GLN A 66 -12.32 -13.04 10.73
N LYS A 67 -12.54 -12.51 11.93
CA LYS A 67 -11.71 -11.44 12.51
C LYS A 67 -10.25 -11.88 12.66
N TRP A 68 -10.00 -13.10 13.14
CA TRP A 68 -8.66 -13.68 13.23
C TRP A 68 -8.01 -13.89 11.88
N GLN A 69 -8.76 -14.39 10.88
CA GLN A 69 -8.25 -14.55 9.52
C GLN A 69 -7.86 -13.20 8.90
N LEU A 70 -8.68 -12.16 9.08
CA LEU A 70 -8.39 -10.81 8.63
C LEU A 70 -7.17 -10.22 9.35
N PHE A 71 -7.07 -10.43 10.66
CA PHE A 71 -5.91 -10.00 11.44
C PHE A 71 -4.61 -10.63 10.92
N MET A 72 -4.57 -11.94 10.74
CA MET A 72 -3.40 -12.64 10.20
C MET A 72 -3.09 -12.23 8.75
N LEU A 73 -4.12 -12.05 7.93
CA LEU A 73 -3.96 -11.55 6.57
C LEU A 73 -3.37 -10.14 6.53
N GLY A 74 -3.79 -9.27 7.46
CA GLY A 74 -3.21 -7.94 7.62
C GLY A 74 -1.76 -7.99 8.10
N ALA A 75 -1.47 -8.81 9.12
CA ALA A 75 -0.13 -8.95 9.69
C ALA A 75 0.92 -9.44 8.66
N LEU A 76 0.54 -10.33 7.75
CA LEU A 76 1.45 -10.85 6.72
C LEU A 76 1.34 -10.08 5.40
N GLY A 77 0.13 -9.81 4.94
CA GLY A 77 -0.13 -9.22 3.63
C GLY A 77 0.12 -7.71 3.61
N ILE A 78 -0.60 -6.93 4.41
CA ILE A 78 -0.46 -5.46 4.42
C ILE A 78 0.89 -5.04 4.99
N TYR A 79 1.31 -5.65 6.11
CA TYR A 79 2.63 -5.33 6.67
C TYR A 79 3.74 -5.71 5.71
N GLY A 80 3.72 -6.94 5.16
CA GLY A 80 4.74 -7.40 4.19
C GLY A 80 4.83 -6.49 2.96
N TYR A 81 3.68 -6.14 2.37
CA TYR A 81 3.62 -5.17 1.28
C TYR A 81 4.28 -3.85 1.65
N MET A 82 3.86 -3.23 2.77
CA MET A 82 4.38 -1.94 3.22
C MET A 82 5.87 -1.98 3.54
N PHE A 83 6.34 -3.05 4.17
CA PHE A 83 7.74 -3.25 4.52
C PHE A 83 8.64 -3.23 3.28
N PHE A 84 8.34 -4.08 2.29
CA PHE A 84 9.10 -4.12 1.05
C PHE A 84 8.96 -2.84 0.24
N TYR A 85 7.78 -2.22 0.25
CA TYR A 85 7.53 -0.97 -0.46
C TYR A 85 8.37 0.20 0.08
N LEU A 86 8.38 0.43 1.40
CA LEU A 86 9.14 1.54 1.99
C LEU A 86 10.65 1.30 1.91
N LEU A 87 11.11 0.06 2.08
CA LEU A 87 12.51 -0.31 1.82
C LEU A 87 12.87 -0.11 0.34
N GLY A 88 11.98 -0.45 -0.57
CA GLY A 88 12.17 -0.25 -2.00
C GLY A 88 12.30 1.23 -2.35
N ILE A 89 11.32 2.05 -1.97
CA ILE A 89 11.30 3.49 -2.31
C ILE A 89 12.46 4.26 -1.66
N SER A 90 12.98 3.80 -0.52
CA SER A 90 14.16 4.42 0.09
C SER A 90 15.43 4.26 -0.77
N LYS A 91 15.51 3.20 -1.58
CA LYS A 91 16.67 2.81 -2.38
C LYS A 91 16.56 3.11 -3.88
N THR A 92 15.34 3.28 -4.40
CA THR A 92 15.07 3.59 -5.81
C THR A 92 14.42 4.96 -5.98
N THR A 93 14.03 5.32 -7.21
CA THR A 93 13.36 6.59 -7.52
C THR A 93 11.84 6.47 -7.35
N PRO A 94 11.11 7.58 -7.10
CA PRO A 94 9.65 7.56 -7.06
C PRO A 94 9.03 7.08 -8.37
N VAL A 95 9.67 7.40 -9.50
CA VAL A 95 9.19 6.99 -10.83
C VAL A 95 9.30 5.48 -10.99
N SER A 96 10.48 4.89 -10.71
CA SER A 96 10.67 3.44 -10.74
C SER A 96 9.70 2.71 -9.81
N SER A 97 9.55 3.17 -8.56
CA SER A 97 8.64 2.54 -7.61
C SER A 97 7.18 2.60 -8.09
N SER A 98 6.75 3.70 -8.72
CA SER A 98 5.39 3.81 -9.27
C SER A 98 5.12 2.83 -10.42
N ILE A 99 6.13 2.55 -11.25
CA ILE A 99 6.05 1.56 -12.32
C ILE A 99 5.84 0.16 -11.73
N PHE A 100 6.64 -0.23 -10.74
CA PHE A 100 6.51 -1.56 -10.10
C PHE A 100 5.17 -1.73 -9.37
N VAL A 101 4.66 -0.69 -8.72
CA VAL A 101 3.32 -0.72 -8.10
C VAL A 101 2.22 -0.87 -9.16
N SER A 102 2.38 -0.26 -10.35
CA SER A 102 1.39 -0.43 -11.43
C SER A 102 1.35 -1.84 -12.03
N LEU A 103 2.30 -2.73 -11.70
CA LEU A 103 2.24 -4.15 -12.06
C LEU A 103 1.30 -4.99 -11.18
N GLU A 104 0.75 -4.44 -10.10
CA GLU A 104 -0.20 -5.14 -9.22
C GLU A 104 -1.34 -5.86 -9.95
N PRO A 105 -2.05 -5.25 -10.93
CA PRO A 105 -3.10 -5.94 -11.67
C PRO A 105 -2.62 -7.15 -12.45
N ILE A 106 -1.36 -7.13 -12.89
CA ILE A 106 -0.73 -8.23 -13.62
C ILE A 106 -0.54 -9.43 -12.70
N TRP A 107 0.00 -9.19 -11.50
CA TRP A 107 0.14 -10.23 -10.48
C TRP A 107 -1.20 -10.80 -10.05
N VAL A 108 -2.20 -9.94 -9.82
CA VAL A 108 -3.57 -10.38 -9.49
C VAL A 108 -4.13 -11.30 -10.58
N PHE A 109 -3.93 -10.94 -11.85
CA PHE A 109 -4.37 -11.76 -12.97
C PHE A 109 -3.63 -13.11 -13.03
N ILE A 110 -2.31 -13.11 -12.90
CA ILE A 110 -1.50 -14.34 -12.90
C ILE A 110 -1.96 -15.28 -11.78
N ILE A 111 -2.14 -14.77 -10.57
CA ILE A 111 -2.61 -15.54 -9.42
C ILE A 111 -4.03 -16.06 -9.67
N ALA A 112 -4.91 -15.24 -10.22
CA ALA A 112 -6.29 -15.62 -10.53
C ALA A 112 -6.34 -16.75 -11.59
N VAL A 113 -5.50 -16.71 -12.61
CA VAL A 113 -5.40 -17.78 -13.63
C VAL A 113 -4.83 -19.07 -13.03
N LEU A 114 -3.71 -18.97 -12.29
CA LEU A 114 -3.00 -20.15 -11.77
C LEU A 114 -3.80 -20.87 -10.68
N PHE A 115 -4.36 -20.12 -9.72
CA PHE A 115 -5.02 -20.70 -8.55
C PHE A 115 -6.53 -20.86 -8.68
N TYR A 116 -7.16 -20.03 -9.53
CA TYR A 116 -8.62 -20.01 -9.67
C TYR A 116 -9.10 -20.45 -11.05
N LYS A 117 -8.17 -20.81 -11.95
CA LYS A 117 -8.49 -21.28 -13.32
C LYS A 117 -9.43 -20.30 -14.05
N GLU A 118 -9.25 -19.00 -13.82
CA GLU A 118 -10.01 -17.99 -14.55
C GLU A 118 -9.73 -18.08 -16.04
N LYS A 119 -10.79 -17.87 -16.86
CA LYS A 119 -10.67 -17.90 -18.30
C LYS A 119 -9.77 -16.76 -18.79
N VAL A 120 -8.71 -17.13 -19.48
CA VAL A 120 -7.79 -16.18 -20.10
C VAL A 120 -8.46 -15.63 -21.37
N THR A 121 -8.71 -14.33 -21.39
CA THR A 121 -9.22 -13.64 -22.58
C THR A 121 -8.08 -12.96 -23.30
N TRP A 122 -8.06 -13.05 -24.64
CA TRP A 122 -7.01 -12.43 -25.48
C TRP A 122 -6.80 -10.93 -25.18
N MET A 123 -7.88 -10.20 -24.91
CA MET A 123 -7.83 -8.78 -24.50
C MET A 123 -7.07 -8.56 -23.18
N LYS A 124 -7.21 -9.47 -22.21
CA LYS A 124 -6.44 -9.41 -20.95
C LYS A 124 -4.95 -9.63 -21.21
N VAL A 125 -4.60 -10.59 -22.07
CA VAL A 125 -3.20 -10.88 -22.43
C VAL A 125 -2.55 -9.70 -23.16
N LEU A 126 -3.25 -9.10 -24.12
CA LEU A 126 -2.78 -7.89 -24.82
C LEU A 126 -2.57 -6.72 -23.84
N GLY A 127 -3.53 -6.46 -22.97
CA GLY A 127 -3.40 -5.39 -21.95
C GLY A 127 -2.21 -5.59 -21.03
N ILE A 128 -1.95 -6.82 -20.59
CA ILE A 128 -0.78 -7.17 -19.77
C ILE A 128 0.52 -6.99 -20.57
N GLY A 129 0.56 -7.46 -21.81
CA GLY A 129 1.73 -7.31 -22.67
C GLY A 129 2.09 -5.85 -22.93
N MET A 130 1.09 -5.02 -23.19
CA MET A 130 1.27 -3.57 -23.35
C MET A 130 1.75 -2.90 -22.04
N GLY A 131 1.17 -3.29 -20.89
CA GLY A 131 1.57 -2.76 -19.58
C GLY A 131 3.01 -3.12 -19.23
N LEU A 132 3.41 -4.38 -19.44
CA LEU A 132 4.80 -4.82 -19.22
C LEU A 132 5.77 -4.15 -20.18
N GLY A 133 5.42 -4.06 -21.47
CA GLY A 133 6.23 -3.38 -22.47
C GLY A 133 6.45 -1.91 -22.12
N GLY A 134 5.40 -1.19 -21.74
CA GLY A 134 5.48 0.19 -21.28
C GLY A 134 6.34 0.35 -20.02
N ALA A 135 6.21 -0.56 -19.04
CA ALA A 135 7.03 -0.55 -17.83
C ALA A 135 8.51 -0.74 -18.13
N ILE A 136 8.87 -1.71 -18.97
CA ILE A 136 10.26 -1.97 -19.39
C ILE A 136 10.82 -0.76 -20.12
N LEU A 137 10.06 -0.18 -21.04
CA LEU A 137 10.49 0.98 -21.82
C LEU A 137 10.73 2.21 -20.91
N CYS A 138 9.84 2.43 -19.95
CA CYS A 138 9.97 3.49 -18.96
C CYS A 138 11.23 3.32 -18.10
N ILE A 139 11.52 2.11 -17.63
CA ILE A 139 12.71 1.84 -16.81
C ILE A 139 14.00 2.01 -17.63
N SER A 140 13.98 1.58 -18.92
CA SER A 140 15.15 1.65 -19.81
C SER A 140 15.52 3.09 -20.20
N THR A 141 14.55 3.99 -20.20
CA THR A 141 14.73 5.40 -20.60
C THR A 141 14.99 6.34 -19.44
N GLN A 142 14.98 5.82 -18.20
CA GLN A 142 15.27 6.66 -17.03
C GLN A 142 16.76 6.99 -16.97
N PRO A 143 17.14 8.28 -16.83
CA PRO A 143 18.49 8.65 -16.51
C PRO A 143 18.89 8.04 -15.16
N SER A 144 20.17 7.72 -15.00
CA SER A 144 20.74 7.32 -13.72
C SER A 144 20.59 8.48 -12.72
N ASP A 145 19.63 8.39 -11.84
CA ASP A 145 19.33 9.41 -10.85
C ASP A 145 20.23 9.26 -9.63
N ASP A 146 20.91 10.33 -9.22
CA ASP A 146 21.68 10.42 -7.96
C ASP A 146 20.80 10.20 -6.70
N LEU A 147 19.49 10.23 -6.87
CA LEU A 147 18.50 9.96 -5.81
C LEU A 147 18.38 8.49 -5.41
N ALA A 148 18.93 7.56 -6.20
CA ALA A 148 18.86 6.13 -5.94
C ALA A 148 20.16 5.61 -5.32
N SER A 149 20.11 5.21 -4.05
CA SER A 149 21.29 4.63 -3.37
C SER A 149 21.64 3.22 -3.89
N ASN A 150 20.65 2.45 -4.31
CA ASN A 150 20.80 1.12 -4.92
C ASN A 150 19.53 0.78 -5.72
N ALA A 151 19.42 1.31 -6.93
CA ALA A 151 18.24 1.15 -7.79
C ALA A 151 17.85 -0.32 -8.06
N PRO A 152 18.77 -1.26 -8.39
CA PRO A 152 18.40 -2.65 -8.64
C PRO A 152 17.75 -3.31 -7.43
N LEU A 153 18.31 -3.12 -6.24
CA LEU A 153 17.76 -3.68 -5.01
C LEU A 153 16.42 -3.02 -4.64
N GLY A 154 16.32 -1.70 -4.78
CA GLY A 154 15.07 -0.97 -4.56
C GLY A 154 13.95 -1.41 -5.49
N ASN A 155 14.27 -1.59 -6.77
CA ASN A 155 13.33 -2.08 -7.79
C ASN A 155 12.85 -3.50 -7.49
N LEU A 156 13.76 -4.40 -7.09
CA LEU A 156 13.41 -5.76 -6.69
C LEU A 156 12.46 -5.75 -5.47
N MET A 157 12.74 -4.92 -4.47
CA MET A 157 11.87 -4.79 -3.31
C MET A 157 10.48 -4.25 -3.67
N CYS A 158 10.38 -3.27 -4.56
CA CYS A 158 9.10 -2.77 -5.08
C CYS A 158 8.34 -3.85 -5.86
N LEU A 159 9.03 -4.68 -6.65
CA LEU A 159 8.43 -5.81 -7.35
C LEU A 159 7.88 -6.85 -6.38
N VAL A 160 8.65 -7.22 -5.36
CA VAL A 160 8.20 -8.15 -4.31
C VAL A 160 7.01 -7.57 -3.55
N SER A 161 7.02 -6.27 -3.24
CA SER A 161 5.90 -5.61 -2.58
C SER A 161 4.61 -5.72 -3.39
N SER A 162 4.67 -5.46 -4.71
CA SER A 162 3.50 -5.56 -5.60
C SER A 162 2.95 -6.99 -5.68
N LEU A 163 3.83 -8.00 -5.66
CA LEU A 163 3.41 -9.40 -5.60
C LEU A 163 2.73 -9.75 -4.28
N VAL A 164 3.31 -9.35 -3.15
CA VAL A 164 2.72 -9.59 -1.81
C VAL A 164 1.34 -8.92 -1.71
N TYR A 165 1.21 -7.70 -2.24
CA TYR A 165 -0.07 -7.00 -2.26
C TYR A 165 -1.11 -7.69 -3.14
N ALA A 166 -0.72 -8.21 -4.31
CA ALA A 166 -1.61 -8.97 -5.17
C ALA A 166 -2.11 -10.26 -4.49
N VAL A 167 -1.23 -10.99 -3.79
CA VAL A 167 -1.61 -12.16 -2.98
C VAL A 167 -2.61 -11.75 -1.89
N TYR A 168 -2.33 -10.66 -1.18
CA TYR A 168 -3.26 -10.10 -0.18
C TYR A 168 -4.63 -9.79 -0.79
N LEU A 169 -4.69 -9.09 -1.94
CA LEU A 169 -5.95 -8.75 -2.60
C LEU A 169 -6.76 -9.98 -3.00
N VAL A 170 -6.11 -11.00 -3.55
CA VAL A 170 -6.77 -12.23 -3.98
C VAL A 170 -7.30 -13.03 -2.79
N LEU A 171 -6.53 -13.15 -1.71
CA LEU A 171 -6.95 -13.82 -0.49
C LEU A 171 -8.06 -13.05 0.23
N SER A 172 -7.95 -11.72 0.32
CA SER A 172 -8.95 -10.87 0.96
C SER A 172 -10.30 -10.97 0.27
N ASN A 173 -10.35 -10.95 -1.06
CA ASN A 173 -11.60 -11.12 -1.82
C ASN A 173 -12.33 -12.43 -1.52
N ARG A 174 -11.62 -13.49 -1.14
CA ARG A 174 -12.25 -14.76 -0.73
C ARG A 174 -12.76 -14.74 0.70
N LEU A 175 -11.94 -14.22 1.61
CA LEU A 175 -12.26 -14.17 3.04
C LEU A 175 -13.38 -13.19 3.32
N LEU A 176 -13.57 -12.20 2.45
CA LEU A 176 -14.55 -11.12 2.57
C LEU A 176 -15.97 -11.47 2.14
N LYS A 177 -16.19 -12.62 1.53
CA LYS A 177 -17.56 -13.02 1.19
C LYS A 177 -18.41 -13.11 2.48
N GLY A 178 -19.21 -12.07 2.71
CA GLY A 178 -20.08 -11.96 3.88
C GLY A 178 -19.52 -11.18 5.07
N VAL A 179 -18.39 -10.50 4.91
CA VAL A 179 -17.84 -9.57 5.90
C VAL A 179 -17.94 -8.15 5.35
N GLY A 180 -18.34 -7.21 6.19
CA GLY A 180 -18.42 -5.81 5.79
C GLY A 180 -17.04 -5.17 5.61
N ASN A 181 -16.97 -4.15 4.76
CA ASN A 181 -15.73 -3.49 4.39
C ASN A 181 -15.04 -2.84 5.59
N MET A 182 -15.79 -2.25 6.52
CA MET A 182 -15.23 -1.59 7.69
C MET A 182 -14.58 -2.59 8.64
N THR A 183 -15.24 -3.72 8.90
CA THR A 183 -14.67 -4.82 9.69
C THR A 183 -13.38 -5.34 9.07
N MET A 184 -13.34 -5.47 7.73
CA MET A 184 -12.12 -5.85 7.03
C MET A 184 -10.98 -4.87 7.30
N LEU A 185 -11.17 -3.59 6.98
CA LEU A 185 -10.15 -2.57 7.11
C LEU A 185 -9.62 -2.49 8.54
N LYS A 186 -10.51 -2.45 9.51
CA LYS A 186 -10.18 -2.35 10.93
C LYS A 186 -9.29 -3.50 11.42
N TYR A 187 -9.65 -4.77 11.12
CA TYR A 187 -8.90 -5.93 11.59
C TYR A 187 -7.62 -6.19 10.80
N THR A 188 -7.61 -5.94 9.49
CA THR A 188 -6.39 -6.09 8.69
C THR A 188 -5.35 -5.02 9.05
N PHE A 189 -5.76 -3.76 9.25
CA PHE A 189 -4.85 -2.71 9.70
C PHE A 189 -4.36 -2.92 11.13
N LEU A 190 -5.22 -3.44 12.02
CA LEU A 190 -4.81 -3.79 13.37
C LEU A 190 -3.73 -4.88 13.35
N GLY A 191 -3.93 -5.95 12.58
CA GLY A 191 -2.93 -7.02 12.43
C GLY A 191 -1.60 -6.50 11.88
N ALA A 192 -1.67 -5.66 10.85
CA ALA A 192 -0.50 -5.03 10.25
C ALA A 192 0.22 -4.10 11.23
N ALA A 193 -0.51 -3.29 12.01
CA ALA A 193 0.06 -2.39 13.01
C ALA A 193 0.75 -3.15 14.14
N VAL A 194 0.15 -4.22 14.66
CA VAL A 194 0.75 -5.08 15.68
C VAL A 194 2.06 -5.69 15.16
N MET A 195 2.06 -6.25 13.95
CA MET A 195 3.27 -6.81 13.35
C MET A 195 4.35 -5.74 13.15
N ALA A 196 3.96 -4.55 12.70
CA ALA A 196 4.87 -3.42 12.52
C ALA A 196 5.53 -3.01 13.84
N VAL A 197 4.78 -2.91 14.92
CA VAL A 197 5.32 -2.57 16.24
C VAL A 197 6.29 -3.65 16.73
N ILE A 198 5.95 -4.93 16.59
CA ILE A 198 6.84 -6.05 16.96
C ILE A 198 8.16 -5.97 16.21
N VAL A 199 8.11 -5.81 14.88
CA VAL A 199 9.33 -5.75 14.08
C VAL A 199 10.13 -4.49 14.38
N ASN A 200 9.46 -3.34 14.57
CA ASN A 200 10.15 -2.09 14.90
C ASN A 200 10.84 -2.15 16.26
N THR A 201 10.31 -2.88 17.24
CA THR A 201 10.98 -3.10 18.54
C THR A 201 12.22 -3.99 18.39
N ILE A 202 12.23 -4.94 17.45
CA ILE A 202 13.39 -5.80 17.20
C ILE A 202 14.50 -5.04 16.45
N TYR A 203 14.14 -4.26 15.42
CA TYR A 203 15.10 -3.49 14.62
C TYR A 203 15.59 -2.21 15.30
N GLY A 204 14.91 -1.74 16.34
CA GLY A 204 15.14 -0.47 17.00
C GLY A 204 14.35 0.68 16.37
N PHE A 205 13.87 1.56 17.24
CA PHE A 205 13.10 2.74 16.84
C PHE A 205 14.04 3.86 16.42
N ASP A 206 14.07 4.18 15.14
CA ASP A 206 14.87 5.26 14.59
C ASP A 206 14.00 6.28 13.85
N ALA A 207 13.76 7.39 14.52
CA ALA A 207 12.98 8.51 14.01
C ALA A 207 13.54 9.85 14.47
N PRO A 208 14.60 10.36 13.83
CA PRO A 208 15.14 11.70 14.11
C PRO A 208 14.09 12.80 14.04
N ILE A 209 13.06 12.62 13.20
CA ILE A 209 11.96 13.55 13.02
C ILE A 209 11.22 13.91 14.31
N LEU A 210 11.13 13.00 15.29
CA LEU A 210 10.44 13.24 16.56
C LEU A 210 11.16 14.24 17.48
N ARG A 211 12.42 14.55 17.19
CA ARG A 211 13.19 15.59 17.91
C ARG A 211 12.93 16.99 17.37
N MET A 212 12.15 17.11 16.30
CA MET A 212 11.83 18.38 15.64
C MET A 212 10.53 18.97 16.16
N SER A 213 10.33 20.27 15.93
CA SER A 213 9.06 20.92 16.25
C SER A 213 7.91 20.38 15.38
N LEU A 214 6.70 20.36 15.93
CA LEU A 214 5.48 19.93 15.21
C LEU A 214 5.21 20.69 13.93
N PHE A 215 5.68 21.93 13.83
CA PHE A 215 5.52 22.80 12.66
C PHE A 215 6.69 22.72 11.67
N SER A 216 7.65 21.82 11.89
CA SER A 216 8.73 21.62 10.92
C SER A 216 8.20 20.97 9.63
N THR A 217 8.79 21.33 8.48
CA THR A 217 8.39 20.81 7.18
C THR A 217 8.35 19.26 7.14
N PRO A 218 9.37 18.53 7.64
CA PRO A 218 9.33 17.06 7.65
C PRO A 218 8.17 16.49 8.48
N MET A 219 7.83 17.11 9.61
CA MET A 219 6.73 16.66 10.46
C MET A 219 5.37 16.86 9.79
N LEU A 220 5.17 18.01 9.12
CA LEU A 220 3.95 18.27 8.36
C LEU A 220 3.81 17.30 7.18
N VAL A 221 4.91 16.97 6.50
CA VAL A 221 4.92 15.97 5.43
C VAL A 221 4.58 14.58 5.97
N LEU A 222 5.10 14.20 7.14
CA LEU A 222 4.76 12.92 7.78
C LEU A 222 3.26 12.84 8.11
N LEU A 223 2.70 13.88 8.71
CA LEU A 223 1.27 13.95 9.00
C LEU A 223 0.43 13.83 7.74
N PHE A 224 0.81 14.55 6.68
CA PHE A 224 0.16 14.48 5.38
C PHE A 224 0.18 13.06 4.80
N VAL A 225 1.33 12.38 4.82
CA VAL A 225 1.50 11.00 4.35
C VAL A 225 0.63 10.03 5.15
N CYS A 226 0.56 10.18 6.47
CA CYS A 226 -0.27 9.35 7.33
C CYS A 226 -1.77 9.57 7.05
N LEU A 227 -2.21 10.83 6.92
CA LEU A 227 -3.60 11.18 6.64
C LEU A 227 -4.05 10.70 5.25
N LEU A 228 -3.21 10.85 4.23
CA LEU A 228 -3.54 10.38 2.87
C LEU A 228 -3.74 8.88 2.78
N TYR A 229 -2.98 8.13 3.56
CA TYR A 229 -3.09 6.67 3.56
C TYR A 229 -4.40 6.16 4.17
N THR A 230 -4.98 6.94 5.07
CA THR A 230 -6.25 6.58 5.74
C THR A 230 -7.49 6.98 4.95
N SER A 231 -7.34 7.68 3.81
CA SER A 231 -8.49 8.05 3.00
C SER A 231 -9.04 6.79 2.29
N PRO A 232 -10.32 6.42 2.53
CA PRO A 232 -10.91 5.23 1.94
C PRO A 232 -10.96 5.35 0.42
N SER A 233 -10.50 4.30 -0.28
CA SER A 233 -10.62 4.23 -1.73
C SER A 233 -12.10 4.13 -2.12
N PRO A 234 -12.55 4.79 -3.22
CA PRO A 234 -13.92 4.65 -3.72
C PRO A 234 -14.34 3.20 -4.05
N ARG A 235 -13.37 2.29 -4.13
CA ARG A 235 -13.65 0.84 -4.31
C ARG A 235 -14.15 0.17 -3.03
N ASP A 236 -13.92 0.77 -1.88
CA ASP A 236 -14.27 0.20 -0.58
C ASP A 236 -15.70 0.54 -0.16
N THR A 237 -16.41 1.35 -0.94
CA THR A 237 -17.78 1.82 -0.66
C THR A 237 -18.87 1.10 -1.48
N ARG A 238 -18.55 -0.05 -2.14
CA ARG A 238 -19.52 -0.86 -2.89
C ARG A 238 -19.80 -2.19 -2.25
#